data_b4a8eb0cdd4231646042b8ea8ceaac01
#
_entry.id   b4a8eb0cdd4231646042b8ea8ceaac01
#
_cell.length_a   1.000
_cell.length_b   1.000
_cell.length_c   1.000
_cell.angle_alpha   90.00
_cell.angle_beta   90.00
_cell.angle_gamma   90.00
#
_symmetry.space_group_name_H-M   'P 1'
#
loop_
_entity.id
_entity.type
_entity.pdbx_description
1 polymer ?
#
loop_
_entity_poly.entity_id
_entity_poly.type
_entity_poly.pdbx_seq_one_letter_code
_entity_poly.pdbx_strand_id
1 'polypeptide(L)'
;MNRKKRSDRNHVIYEIVNTLTGASYLGVTAAIGRRFSYSVVLRFQKHCSRARKENKNWALYIDMKENDPSIYELFIVDIVRGKALAHQIETKLLKQFQYELNSTH
;
A
#
# COMPACT_ATOMS: atom_id res chain seq x y z
N MET A 1 -24.45 -17.71 9.60
CA MET A 1 -23.61 -16.56 9.92
C MET A 1 -23.16 -15.89 8.62
N ASN A 2 -23.47 -14.63 8.47
CA ASN A 2 -23.15 -13.93 7.23
C ASN A 2 -21.69 -13.43 7.25
N ARG A 3 -20.95 -13.83 6.24
CA ARG A 3 -19.62 -13.26 6.02
C ARG A 3 -19.73 -11.82 5.58
N LYS A 4 -18.95 -10.95 6.18
CA LYS A 4 -18.84 -9.58 5.67
C LYS A 4 -18.22 -9.59 4.28
N LYS A 5 -18.78 -8.82 3.37
CA LYS A 5 -18.19 -8.63 2.06
C LYS A 5 -16.83 -7.92 2.19
N ARG A 6 -15.90 -8.20 1.28
CA ARG A 6 -14.58 -7.57 1.31
C ARG A 6 -14.69 -6.04 1.30
N SER A 7 -15.66 -5.49 0.58
CA SER A 7 -15.89 -4.05 0.52
C SER A 7 -16.38 -3.44 1.83
N ASP A 8 -16.89 -4.27 2.77
CA ASP A 8 -17.41 -3.84 4.08
C ASP A 8 -16.48 -4.22 5.23
N ARG A 9 -15.22 -4.42 4.94
CA ARG A 9 -14.20 -4.70 5.95
C ARG A 9 -13.45 -3.43 6.33
N ASN A 10 -12.70 -3.51 7.41
CA ASN A 10 -11.67 -2.52 7.68
C ASN A 10 -10.63 -2.55 6.57
N HIS A 11 -10.21 -1.38 6.14
CA HIS A 11 -9.14 -1.20 5.16
C HIS A 11 -8.04 -0.40 5.81
N VAL A 12 -6.80 -0.76 5.49
CA VAL A 12 -5.62 -0.07 6.00
C VAL A 12 -5.06 0.79 4.89
N ILE A 13 -4.98 2.09 5.15
CA ILE A 13 -4.22 3.01 4.31
C ILE A 13 -2.80 2.99 4.83
N TYR A 14 -1.85 2.65 4.00
CA TYR A 14 -0.47 2.41 4.40
C TYR A 14 0.50 3.14 3.49
N GLU A 15 1.71 3.31 4.00
CA GLU A 15 2.79 3.96 3.29
C GLU A 15 4.00 3.05 3.25
N ILE A 16 4.64 2.95 2.10
CA ILE A 16 5.92 2.26 1.92
C ILE A 16 6.95 3.34 1.65
N VAL A 17 7.99 3.41 2.47
CA VAL A 17 9.03 4.43 2.35
C VAL A 17 10.36 3.78 2.01
N ASN A 18 10.99 4.23 0.92
CA ASN A 18 12.37 3.90 0.60
C ASN A 18 13.26 4.73 1.51
N THR A 19 13.90 4.09 2.48
CA THR A 19 14.70 4.82 3.49
C THR A 19 15.99 5.41 2.94
N LEU A 20 16.42 5.00 1.75
CA LEU A 20 17.62 5.54 1.10
C LEU A 20 17.36 6.86 0.39
N THR A 21 16.16 7.00 -0.20
CA THR A 21 15.81 8.16 -1.02
C THR A 21 14.75 9.06 -0.39
N GLY A 22 13.98 8.53 0.57
CA GLY A 22 12.82 9.19 1.12
C GLY A 22 11.57 9.11 0.25
N ALA A 23 11.66 8.51 -0.94
CA ALA A 23 10.51 8.34 -1.81
C ALA A 23 9.49 7.41 -1.19
N SER A 24 8.20 7.69 -1.37
CA SER A 24 7.13 6.95 -0.71
C SER A 24 6.02 6.57 -1.66
N TYR A 25 5.28 5.55 -1.24
CA TYR A 25 4.10 5.02 -1.91
C TYR A 25 2.95 4.94 -0.92
N LEU A 26 1.78 5.39 -1.35
CA LEU A 26 0.55 5.29 -0.57
C LEU A 26 -0.36 4.24 -1.20
N GLY A 27 -0.85 3.31 -0.37
CA GLY A 27 -1.73 2.24 -0.84
C GLY A 27 -2.84 1.93 0.14
N VAL A 28 -3.75 1.08 -0.30
CA VAL A 28 -4.87 0.59 0.50
C VAL A 28 -4.91 -0.93 0.40
N THR A 29 -5.10 -1.59 1.52
CA THR A 29 -5.32 -3.04 1.54
C THR A 29 -6.46 -3.38 2.49
N ALA A 30 -7.22 -4.44 2.17
CA ALA A 30 -8.22 -4.95 3.09
C ALA A 30 -7.52 -5.57 4.30
N ALA A 31 -8.05 -5.29 5.49
CA ALA A 31 -7.49 -5.84 6.71
C ALA A 31 -7.90 -7.30 6.90
N ILE A 32 -7.00 -8.11 7.44
CA ILE A 32 -7.27 -9.47 7.87
C ILE A 32 -7.69 -9.37 9.33
N GLY A 33 -9.00 -9.32 9.58
CA GLY A 33 -9.54 -9.12 10.93
C GLY A 33 -9.01 -7.83 11.53
N ARG A 34 -8.39 -7.92 12.70
CA ARG A 34 -7.75 -6.79 13.39
C ARG A 34 -6.23 -6.82 13.29
N ARG A 35 -5.69 -7.63 12.39
CA ARG A 35 -4.24 -7.76 12.19
C ARG A 35 -3.75 -6.73 11.18
N PHE A 36 -3.80 -5.47 11.56
CA PHE A 36 -3.56 -4.37 10.63
C PHE A 36 -2.11 -4.32 10.14
N SER A 37 -1.15 -4.38 11.03
CA SER A 37 0.27 -4.38 10.63
C SER A 37 0.62 -5.60 9.79
N TYR A 38 0.12 -6.76 10.15
CA TYR A 38 0.34 -7.98 9.39
C TYR A 38 -0.26 -7.88 7.99
N SER A 39 -1.45 -7.28 7.88
CA SER A 39 -2.11 -7.06 6.58
C SER A 39 -1.22 -6.21 5.66
N VAL A 40 -0.60 -5.17 6.19
CA VAL A 40 0.33 -4.32 5.43
C VAL A 40 1.58 -5.10 5.02
N VAL A 41 2.16 -5.89 5.92
CA VAL A 41 3.34 -6.72 5.61
C VAL A 41 3.03 -7.70 4.49
N LEU A 42 1.89 -8.38 4.53
CA LEU A 42 1.50 -9.31 3.46
C LEU A 42 1.33 -8.59 2.13
N ARG A 43 0.71 -7.40 2.14
CA ARG A 43 0.55 -6.61 0.92
C ARG A 43 1.90 -6.16 0.38
N PHE A 44 2.80 -5.74 1.24
CA PHE A 44 4.17 -5.38 0.85
C PHE A 44 4.91 -6.56 0.21
N GLN A 45 4.83 -7.74 0.82
CA GLN A 45 5.44 -8.95 0.26
C GLN A 45 4.88 -9.28 -1.12
N LYS A 46 3.58 -9.08 -1.31
CA LYS A 46 2.92 -9.28 -2.60
C LYS A 46 3.44 -8.28 -3.64
N HIS A 47 3.61 -7.02 -3.27
CA HIS A 47 4.21 -6.02 -4.15
C HIS A 47 5.64 -6.41 -4.56
N CYS A 48 6.47 -6.84 -3.60
CA CYS A 48 7.83 -7.28 -3.88
C CYS A 48 7.86 -8.47 -4.85
N SER A 49 7.00 -9.45 -4.64
CA SER A 49 6.90 -10.62 -5.51
C SER A 49 6.46 -10.21 -6.92
N ARG A 50 5.45 -9.37 -7.03
CA ARG A 50 4.94 -8.91 -8.33
C ARG A 50 5.96 -8.04 -9.05
N ALA A 51 6.69 -7.21 -8.33
CA ALA A 51 7.74 -6.36 -8.91
C ALA A 51 8.81 -7.21 -9.61
N ARG A 52 9.14 -8.38 -9.07
CA ARG A 52 10.14 -9.28 -9.63
C ARG A 52 9.62 -10.12 -10.79
N LYS A 53 8.33 -10.50 -10.75
CA LYS A 53 7.71 -11.41 -11.72
C LYS A 53 7.06 -10.68 -12.88
N GLU A 54 6.54 -9.49 -12.65
CA GLU A 54 5.82 -8.72 -13.65
C GLU A 54 6.71 -7.61 -14.21
N ASN A 55 6.70 -7.44 -15.52
CA ASN A 55 7.50 -6.40 -16.19
C ASN A 55 6.65 -5.14 -16.37
N LYS A 56 6.27 -4.51 -15.25
CA LYS A 56 5.46 -3.30 -15.26
C LYS A 56 6.31 -2.06 -14.96
N ASN A 57 6.01 -0.96 -15.64
CA ASN A 57 6.72 0.31 -15.49
C ASN A 57 6.13 1.18 -14.36
N TRP A 58 5.57 0.56 -13.34
CA TRP A 58 5.09 1.30 -12.18
C TRP A 58 6.28 1.77 -11.33
N ALA A 59 6.21 3.02 -10.88
CA ALA A 59 7.31 3.63 -10.13
C ALA A 59 7.72 2.79 -8.92
N LEU A 60 6.76 2.29 -8.14
CA LEU A 60 7.05 1.42 -7.01
C LEU A 60 7.81 0.16 -7.43
N TYR A 61 7.37 -0.48 -8.53
CA TYR A 61 7.97 -1.74 -8.96
C TYR A 61 9.38 -1.56 -9.52
N ILE A 62 9.62 -0.45 -10.20
CA ILE A 62 10.97 -0.08 -10.66
C ILE A 62 11.89 0.10 -9.45
N ASP A 63 11.42 0.82 -8.44
CA ASP A 63 12.17 1.06 -7.21
C ASP A 63 12.48 -0.26 -6.48
N MET A 64 11.50 -1.14 -6.38
CA MET A 64 11.67 -2.43 -5.70
C MET A 64 12.61 -3.39 -6.42
N LYS A 65 12.72 -3.29 -7.74
CA LYS A 65 13.68 -4.10 -8.52
C LYS A 65 15.12 -3.70 -8.24
N GLU A 66 15.35 -2.45 -7.90
CA GLU A 66 16.69 -1.88 -7.72
C GLU A 66 17.19 -1.97 -6.29
N ASN A 67 16.32 -2.34 -5.34
CA ASN A 67 16.63 -2.29 -3.92
C ASN A 67 16.28 -3.59 -3.21
N ASP A 68 17.04 -3.89 -2.15
CA ASP A 68 16.71 -4.98 -1.25
C ASP A 68 15.43 -4.61 -0.47
N PRO A 69 14.50 -5.56 -0.27
CA PRO A 69 13.28 -5.28 0.48
C PRO A 69 13.51 -4.74 1.89
N SER A 70 14.65 -5.02 2.50
CA SER A 70 14.96 -4.58 3.86
C SER A 70 15.12 -3.07 4.02
N ILE A 71 15.30 -2.33 2.92
CA ILE A 71 15.46 -0.88 3.01
C ILE A 71 14.14 -0.13 3.20
N TYR A 72 13.02 -0.80 2.97
CA TYR A 72 11.70 -0.17 3.06
C TYR A 72 11.15 -0.20 4.47
N GLU A 73 10.55 0.91 4.89
CA GLU A 73 9.75 0.98 6.12
C GLU A 73 8.27 1.09 5.75
N LEU A 74 7.43 0.46 6.57
CA LEU A 74 5.99 0.41 6.38
C LEU A 74 5.31 1.19 7.50
N PHE A 75 4.34 2.02 7.13
CA PHE A 75 3.58 2.82 8.09
C PHE A 75 2.09 2.64 7.86
N ILE A 76 1.33 2.59 8.94
CA ILE A 76 -0.12 2.67 8.89
C ILE A 76 -0.49 4.14 8.98
N VAL A 77 -1.17 4.64 7.94
CA VAL A 77 -1.62 6.03 7.88
C VAL A 77 -3.00 6.17 8.53
N ASP A 78 -3.91 5.23 8.20
CA ASP A 78 -5.27 5.23 8.75
C ASP A 78 -5.90 3.86 8.61
N ILE A 79 -6.90 3.60 9.44
CA ILE A 79 -7.71 2.40 9.37
C ILE A 79 -9.15 2.84 9.18
N VAL A 80 -9.76 2.43 8.08
CA VAL A 80 -11.05 2.93 7.64
C VAL A 80 -11.97 1.75 7.31
N ARG A 81 -13.20 1.79 7.81
CA ARG A 81 -14.18 0.79 7.46
C ARG A 81 -14.82 1.14 6.11
N GLY A 82 -14.79 0.18 5.20
CA GLY A 82 -15.39 0.31 3.88
C GLY A 82 -14.38 0.68 2.81
N LYS A 83 -14.40 -0.06 1.71
CA LYS A 83 -13.49 0.12 0.58
C LYS A 83 -13.63 1.49 -0.08
N ALA A 84 -14.88 1.92 -0.29
CA ALA A 84 -15.16 3.18 -0.98
C ALA A 84 -14.60 4.37 -0.20
N LEU A 85 -14.83 4.40 1.12
CA LEU A 85 -14.33 5.49 1.96
C LEU A 85 -12.81 5.48 2.02
N ALA A 86 -12.20 4.29 2.11
CA ALA A 86 -10.74 4.17 2.12
C ALA A 86 -10.13 4.75 0.85
N HIS A 87 -10.71 4.45 -0.31
CA HIS A 87 -10.23 5.00 -1.59
C HIS A 87 -10.47 6.50 -1.73
N GLN A 88 -11.55 7.02 -1.15
CA GLN A 88 -11.77 8.47 -1.10
C GLN A 88 -10.69 9.18 -0.31
N ILE A 89 -10.32 8.63 0.84
CA ILE A 89 -9.26 9.19 1.69
C ILE A 89 -7.91 9.09 0.97
N GLU A 90 -7.61 7.94 0.37
CA GLU A 90 -6.40 7.76 -0.41
C GLU A 90 -6.28 8.81 -1.52
N THR A 91 -7.34 8.99 -2.30
CA THR A 91 -7.38 9.99 -3.38
C THR A 91 -7.10 11.39 -2.84
N LYS A 92 -7.68 11.73 -1.71
CA LYS A 92 -7.50 13.03 -1.07
C LYS A 92 -6.05 13.24 -0.66
N LEU A 93 -5.43 12.22 -0.06
CA LEU A 93 -4.03 12.27 0.37
C LEU A 93 -3.09 12.37 -0.83
N LEU A 94 -3.38 11.65 -1.92
CA LEU A 94 -2.59 11.72 -3.15
C LEU A 94 -2.63 13.10 -3.81
N LYS A 95 -3.69 13.87 -3.57
CA LYS A 95 -3.79 15.25 -4.05
C LYS A 95 -3.08 16.25 -3.14
N GLN A 96 -3.02 15.98 -1.83
CA GLN A 96 -2.43 16.87 -0.85
C GLN A 96 -0.92 16.71 -0.70
N PHE A 97 -0.42 15.49 -0.86
CA PHE A 97 0.97 15.14 -0.61
C PHE A 97 1.58 14.48 -1.83
N GLN A 98 2.88 14.61 -1.97
CA GLN A 98 3.60 13.98 -3.06
C GLN A 98 4.08 12.59 -2.64
N TYR A 99 3.65 11.58 -3.40
CA TYR A 99 4.10 10.20 -3.22
C TYR A 99 4.80 9.78 -4.52
N GLU A 100 6.13 9.84 -4.52
CA GLU A 100 6.92 9.66 -5.73
C GLU A 100 6.80 8.26 -6.34
N LEU A 101 6.50 7.26 -5.50
CA LEU A 101 6.40 5.88 -5.96
C LEU A 101 4.99 5.49 -6.44
N ASN A 102 4.03 6.41 -6.35
CA ASN A 102 2.73 6.21 -6.98
C ASN A 102 2.81 6.62 -8.44
N SER A 103 2.49 5.68 -9.32
CA SER A 103 2.43 5.99 -10.74
C SER A 103 1.18 6.80 -11.05
N THR A 104 1.33 7.86 -11.84
CA THR A 104 0.21 8.63 -12.35
C THR A 104 -0.20 8.06 -13.70
N HIS A 105 -1.50 7.87 -13.86
CA HIS A 105 -2.07 7.36 -15.10
C HIS A 105 -3.07 8.32 -15.68
#